data_b15107d850b61665bb11ef090520d146
#
_entry.id   b15107d850b61665bb11ef090520d146
#
_cell.length_a   1.000
_cell.length_b   1.000
_cell.length_c   1.000
_cell.angle_alpha   90.00
_cell.angle_beta   90.00
_cell.angle_gamma   90.00
#
_symmetry.space_group_name_H-M   'P 1'
#
loop_
_entity.id
_entity.type
_entity.pdbx_description
1 polymer ?
#
loop_
_entity_poly.entity_id
_entity_poly.type
_entity_poly.pdbx_seq_one_letter_code
_entity_poly.pdbx_strand_id
1 'polypeptide(L)'
;MLHAEFLWDFLTGIIHGSTISQAQEDIIDQIFDASDIIVEFILLLKKEIPNIKTYFCYGNHGRTTQGKSDAANKSNYERIIPAYVRKELRKNDIKVIDGGYEDFVTYKLRDGKLIVCTHGTNDHPDTVNKNFTKLLGENVYEIHMGHYHSVKEGNGATVNGSIMGSDDYSISKRFHNQPAQVLKVYYGNDDVGTFKLVLKN
;
A
#
# COMPACT_ATOMS: atom_id res chain seq x y z
N MET A 1 14.05 -0.13 -13.83
CA MET A 1 13.79 0.48 -12.50
C MET A 1 12.55 -0.16 -11.93
N LEU A 2 12.57 -0.61 -10.70
CA LEU A 2 11.41 -1.10 -9.97
C LEU A 2 10.87 -0.02 -9.04
N HIS A 3 9.55 0.15 -9.04
CA HIS A 3 8.80 0.91 -8.05
C HIS A 3 8.09 -0.13 -7.18
N ALA A 4 8.54 -0.32 -5.95
CA ALA A 4 7.90 -1.21 -4.99
C ALA A 4 6.94 -0.39 -4.12
N GLU A 5 5.66 -0.70 -4.20
CA GLU A 5 4.60 0.05 -3.56
C GLU A 5 4.00 -0.73 -2.40
N PHE A 6 3.97 -0.12 -1.25
CA PHE A 6 3.42 -0.65 -0.01
C PHE A 6 2.17 0.16 0.34
N LEU A 7 1.00 -0.37 -0.01
CA LEU A 7 -0.29 0.34 -0.02
C LEU A 7 -1.29 -0.21 1.00
N TRP A 8 -0.83 -0.93 2.02
CA TRP A 8 -1.69 -1.79 2.82
C TRP A 8 -1.82 -1.35 4.27
N ASP A 9 -2.83 -1.95 4.94
CA ASP A 9 -2.85 -2.08 6.38
C ASP A 9 -1.76 -3.12 6.77
N PHE A 10 -0.63 -2.63 7.28
CA PHE A 10 0.47 -3.47 7.75
C PHE A 10 0.18 -4.06 9.13
N LEU A 11 -0.73 -3.44 9.85
CA LEU A 11 -1.05 -3.74 11.22
C LEU A 11 -2.50 -4.23 11.32
N THR A 12 -2.75 -5.17 12.21
CA THR A 12 -4.12 -5.46 12.67
C THR A 12 -4.69 -4.24 13.40
N GLY A 13 -3.81 -3.50 14.09
CA GLY A 13 -4.12 -2.25 14.75
C GLY A 13 -4.97 -2.41 16.00
N ILE A 14 -5.47 -1.28 16.49
CA ILE A 14 -6.23 -1.19 17.76
C ILE A 14 -7.66 -0.66 17.58
N ILE A 15 -8.15 -0.55 16.34
CA ILE A 15 -9.41 0.14 16.03
C ILE A 15 -10.66 -0.72 16.11
N HIS A 16 -10.50 -2.04 16.04
CA HIS A 16 -11.60 -3.00 16.10
C HIS A 16 -11.39 -3.96 17.27
N GLY A 17 -12.32 -4.00 18.21
CA GLY A 17 -12.23 -4.87 19.38
C GLY A 17 -12.12 -6.36 19.03
N SER A 18 -12.76 -6.81 17.95
CA SER A 18 -12.67 -8.19 17.46
C SER A 18 -11.27 -8.53 16.97
N THR A 19 -10.60 -7.62 16.25
CA THR A 19 -9.25 -7.86 15.74
C THR A 19 -8.20 -7.78 16.85
N ILE A 20 -8.37 -6.88 17.82
CA ILE A 20 -7.48 -6.81 19.00
C ILE A 20 -7.47 -8.13 19.78
N SER A 21 -8.65 -8.72 20.01
CA SER A 21 -8.76 -9.98 20.75
C SER A 21 -8.20 -11.20 20.02
N GLN A 22 -8.04 -11.11 18.70
CA GLN A 22 -7.52 -12.17 17.83
C GLN A 22 -6.06 -11.95 17.44
N ALA A 23 -5.53 -10.75 17.64
CA ALA A 23 -4.12 -10.46 17.34
C ALA A 23 -3.20 -11.33 18.20
N GLN A 24 -2.23 -11.98 17.58
CA GLN A 24 -1.23 -12.81 18.27
C GLN A 24 -0.15 -11.95 18.93
N GLU A 25 0.02 -10.73 18.45
CA GLU A 25 1.05 -9.79 18.86
C GLU A 25 0.43 -8.45 19.25
N ASP A 26 1.08 -7.74 20.15
CA ASP A 26 0.70 -6.36 20.44
C ASP A 26 1.11 -5.40 19.30
N ILE A 27 0.63 -4.17 19.37
CA ILE A 27 0.84 -3.18 18.30
C ILE A 27 2.32 -2.83 18.11
N ILE A 28 3.14 -2.94 19.13
CA ILE A 28 4.57 -2.62 19.07
C ILE A 28 5.32 -3.71 18.31
N ASP A 29 5.06 -4.96 18.66
CA ASP A 29 5.66 -6.11 17.98
C ASP A 29 5.22 -6.17 16.52
N GLN A 30 3.92 -5.95 16.22
CA GLN A 30 3.43 -5.84 14.84
C GLN A 30 4.20 -4.80 14.01
N ILE A 31 4.50 -3.62 14.58
CA ILE A 31 5.25 -2.57 13.87
C ILE A 31 6.66 -3.03 13.52
N PHE A 32 7.38 -3.62 14.47
CA PHE A 32 8.76 -4.04 14.24
C PHE A 32 8.82 -5.24 13.30
N ASP A 33 8.00 -6.25 13.48
CA ASP A 33 7.98 -7.44 12.63
C ASP A 33 7.60 -7.11 11.20
N ALA A 34 6.56 -6.28 10.99
CA ALA A 34 6.22 -5.80 9.66
C ALA A 34 7.37 -5.01 9.02
N SER A 35 8.06 -4.18 9.82
CA SER A 35 9.20 -3.39 9.32
C SER A 35 10.37 -4.28 8.90
N ASP A 36 10.72 -5.29 9.70
CA ASP A 36 11.82 -6.21 9.41
C ASP A 36 11.53 -7.08 8.19
N ILE A 37 10.31 -7.62 8.06
CA ILE A 37 9.86 -8.37 6.88
C ILE A 37 9.96 -7.51 5.62
N ILE A 38 9.55 -6.25 5.68
CA ILE A 38 9.63 -5.31 4.55
C ILE A 38 11.08 -5.03 4.18
N VAL A 39 11.96 -4.80 5.15
CA VAL A 39 13.40 -4.60 4.93
C VAL A 39 14.00 -5.81 4.22
N GLU A 40 13.74 -7.01 4.74
CA GLU A 40 14.24 -8.26 4.15
C GLU A 40 13.73 -8.44 2.72
N PHE A 41 12.44 -8.23 2.48
CA PHE A 41 11.84 -8.31 1.15
C PHE A 41 12.49 -7.34 0.15
N ILE A 42 12.69 -6.09 0.54
CA ILE A 42 13.33 -5.09 -0.31
C ILE A 42 14.79 -5.47 -0.60
N LEU A 43 15.52 -6.00 0.38
CA LEU A 43 16.89 -6.47 0.17
C LEU A 43 16.97 -7.69 -0.74
N LEU A 44 16.01 -8.60 -0.68
CA LEU A 44 15.89 -9.72 -1.63
C LEU A 44 15.65 -9.20 -3.05
N LEU A 45 14.73 -8.28 -3.23
CA LEU A 45 14.49 -7.64 -4.54
C LEU A 45 15.75 -6.91 -5.06
N LYS A 46 16.51 -6.26 -4.18
CA LYS A 46 17.73 -5.52 -4.56
C LYS A 46 18.81 -6.40 -5.14
N LYS A 47 18.87 -7.67 -4.75
CA LYS A 47 19.83 -8.65 -5.30
C LYS A 47 19.60 -8.88 -6.80
N GLU A 48 18.33 -8.89 -7.21
CA GLU A 48 17.94 -9.17 -8.60
C GLU A 48 17.75 -7.88 -9.42
N ILE A 49 17.33 -6.80 -8.79
CA ILE A 49 16.97 -5.54 -9.45
C ILE A 49 17.76 -4.37 -8.84
N PRO A 50 18.84 -3.92 -9.51
CA PRO A 50 19.76 -2.92 -8.92
C PRO A 50 19.10 -1.57 -8.60
N ASN A 51 18.11 -1.16 -9.39
CA ASN A 51 17.48 0.15 -9.27
C ASN A 51 16.07 0.04 -8.69
N ILE A 52 15.92 0.26 -7.38
CA ILE A 52 14.64 0.20 -6.66
C ILE A 52 14.34 1.55 -6.01
N LYS A 53 13.08 1.96 -6.10
CA LYS A 53 12.47 2.99 -5.25
C LYS A 53 11.29 2.38 -4.53
N THR A 54 11.08 2.71 -3.28
CA THR A 54 9.97 2.20 -2.48
C THR A 54 9.05 3.34 -2.09
N TYR A 55 7.74 3.06 -2.10
CA TYR A 55 6.67 4.02 -1.82
C TYR A 55 5.74 3.44 -0.78
N PHE A 56 5.42 4.24 0.24
CA PHE A 56 4.62 3.82 1.38
C PHE A 56 3.39 4.71 1.54
N CYS A 57 2.23 4.09 1.56
CA CYS A 57 0.97 4.69 1.95
C CYS A 57 0.43 3.91 3.15
N TYR A 58 0.22 4.59 4.26
CA TYR A 58 -0.30 3.96 5.46
C TYR A 58 -1.80 3.66 5.32
N GLY A 59 -2.23 2.58 5.94
CA GLY A 59 -3.60 2.15 5.99
C GLY A 59 -4.40 2.78 7.13
N ASN A 60 -5.67 2.40 7.22
CA ASN A 60 -6.55 2.92 8.26
C ASN A 60 -6.44 2.15 9.59
N HIS A 61 -5.87 0.96 9.60
CA HIS A 61 -5.73 0.15 10.80
C HIS A 61 -4.69 0.71 11.78
N GLY A 62 -3.70 1.42 11.28
CA GLY A 62 -2.68 2.07 12.12
C GLY A 62 -3.15 3.33 12.86
N ARG A 63 -4.38 3.84 12.64
CA ARG A 63 -4.85 5.06 13.32
C ARG A 63 -4.96 4.88 14.84
N THR A 64 -4.69 5.95 15.57
CA THR A 64 -4.65 5.92 17.05
C THR A 64 -6.02 6.10 17.70
N THR A 65 -7.07 6.35 16.92
CA THR A 65 -8.46 6.57 17.38
C THR A 65 -9.39 5.56 16.72
N GLN A 66 -10.43 5.13 17.44
CA GLN A 66 -11.42 4.21 16.89
C GLN A 66 -12.36 4.90 15.90
N GLY A 67 -12.76 6.14 16.16
CA GLY A 67 -13.64 6.93 15.28
C GLY A 67 -12.91 7.42 14.03
N LYS A 68 -13.49 7.21 12.84
CA LYS A 68 -12.93 7.73 11.59
C LYS A 68 -12.88 9.25 11.56
N SER A 69 -13.91 9.92 12.11
CA SER A 69 -14.02 11.39 12.17
C SER A 69 -12.92 12.03 13.03
N ASP A 70 -12.37 11.27 13.98
CA ASP A 70 -11.39 11.79 14.93
C ASP A 70 -9.95 11.42 14.52
N ALA A 71 -9.81 10.65 13.44
CA ALA A 71 -8.52 10.21 12.94
C ALA A 71 -7.81 11.34 12.20
N ALA A 72 -6.72 11.81 12.77
CA ALA A 72 -5.81 12.70 12.06
C ALA A 72 -4.73 11.87 11.34
N ASN A 73 -4.47 12.17 10.07
CA ASN A 73 -3.48 11.46 9.25
C ASN A 73 -2.10 11.41 9.93
N LYS A 74 -1.72 12.46 10.65
CA LYS A 74 -0.46 12.51 11.41
C LYS A 74 -0.40 11.53 12.58
N SER A 75 -1.54 11.06 13.09
CA SER A 75 -1.68 10.16 14.24
C SER A 75 -1.97 8.74 13.78
N ASN A 76 -0.98 8.13 13.13
CA ASN A 76 -1.07 6.77 12.59
C ASN A 76 0.23 6.01 12.87
N TYR A 77 0.12 4.85 13.52
CA TYR A 77 1.26 4.01 13.91
C TYR A 77 2.05 3.48 12.69
N GLU A 78 1.39 3.22 11.56
CA GLU A 78 2.06 2.70 10.36
C GLU A 78 3.09 3.68 9.78
N ARG A 79 3.05 4.95 10.14
CA ARG A 79 4.07 5.92 9.76
C ARG A 79 5.44 5.64 10.37
N ILE A 80 5.52 4.80 11.41
CA ILE A 80 6.78 4.34 12.00
C ILE A 80 7.50 3.40 11.02
N ILE A 81 6.77 2.58 10.27
CA ILE A 81 7.32 1.57 9.35
C ILE A 81 8.25 2.19 8.31
N PRO A 82 7.83 3.16 7.46
CA PRO A 82 8.74 3.74 6.48
C PRO A 82 9.91 4.50 7.10
N ALA A 83 9.76 5.04 8.31
CA ALA A 83 10.85 5.68 9.01
C ALA A 83 11.91 4.65 9.46
N TYR A 84 11.49 3.51 9.97
CA TYR A 84 12.35 2.39 10.33
C TYR A 84 13.05 1.81 9.09
N VAL A 85 12.28 1.48 8.04
CA VAL A 85 12.80 0.94 6.77
C VAL A 85 13.85 1.87 6.16
N ARG A 86 13.60 3.17 6.17
CA ARG A 86 14.58 4.19 5.67
C ARG A 86 15.88 4.17 6.47
N LYS A 87 15.79 4.01 7.79
CA LYS A 87 16.95 3.95 8.67
C LYS A 87 17.78 2.69 8.37
N GLU A 88 17.14 1.53 8.24
CA GLU A 88 17.82 0.26 7.99
C GLU A 88 18.43 0.21 6.58
N LEU A 89 17.74 0.72 5.57
CA LEU A 89 18.18 0.68 4.17
C LEU A 89 19.12 1.84 3.76
N ARG A 90 19.50 2.73 4.68
CA ARG A 90 20.30 3.94 4.38
C ARG A 90 21.64 3.68 3.67
N LYS A 91 22.21 2.47 3.80
CA LYS A 91 23.48 2.08 3.18
C LYS A 91 23.32 1.29 1.88
N ASN A 92 22.10 1.02 1.44
CA ASN A 92 21.79 0.11 0.34
C ASN A 92 21.47 0.82 -0.98
N ASP A 93 21.62 2.15 -1.06
CA ASP A 93 21.21 2.96 -2.22
C ASP A 93 19.76 2.66 -2.66
N ILE A 94 18.85 2.67 -1.69
CA ILE A 94 17.42 2.47 -1.90
C ILE A 94 16.69 3.71 -1.41
N LYS A 95 15.89 4.30 -2.30
CA LYS A 95 15.10 5.47 -1.96
C LYS A 95 13.76 5.06 -1.37
N VAL A 96 13.54 5.41 -0.09
CA VAL A 96 12.29 5.17 0.65
C VAL A 96 11.49 6.46 0.69
N ILE A 97 10.30 6.46 0.12
CA ILE A 97 9.42 7.61 -0.06
C ILE A 97 8.10 7.32 0.65
N ASP A 98 7.62 8.25 1.44
CA ASP A 98 6.29 8.20 2.06
C ASP A 98 5.57 9.54 1.91
N GLY A 99 4.26 9.55 2.10
CA GLY A 99 3.42 10.74 1.99
C GLY A 99 3.57 11.74 3.14
N GLY A 100 4.34 11.43 4.17
CA GLY A 100 4.44 12.28 5.35
C GLY A 100 3.13 12.32 6.13
N TYR A 101 2.37 13.41 6.04
CA TYR A 101 1.03 13.55 6.63
C TYR A 101 -0.10 13.27 5.63
N GLU A 102 0.22 13.16 4.35
CA GLU A 102 -0.72 12.77 3.32
C GLU A 102 -0.88 11.25 3.30
N ASP A 103 -2.06 10.75 2.94
CA ASP A 103 -2.34 9.33 2.80
C ASP A 103 -2.03 8.80 1.39
N PHE A 104 -1.31 9.59 0.61
CA PHE A 104 -0.89 9.24 -0.75
C PHE A 104 0.54 9.69 -1.06
N VAL A 105 1.13 9.07 -2.06
CA VAL A 105 2.40 9.49 -2.67
C VAL A 105 2.25 9.53 -4.19
N THR A 106 3.11 10.30 -4.84
CA THR A 106 3.12 10.42 -6.30
C THR A 106 4.49 10.15 -6.89
N TYR A 107 4.52 9.64 -8.11
CA TYR A 107 5.73 9.58 -8.92
C TYR A 107 5.42 9.66 -10.41
N LYS A 108 6.43 9.99 -11.21
CA LYS A 108 6.29 9.99 -12.67
C LYS A 108 7.05 8.81 -13.29
N LEU A 109 6.41 8.15 -14.24
CA LEU A 109 7.05 7.20 -15.15
C LEU A 109 8.08 7.91 -16.04
N ARG A 110 8.86 7.13 -16.80
CA ARG A 110 9.88 7.72 -17.71
C ARG A 110 9.31 8.68 -18.76
N ASP A 111 8.11 8.40 -19.23
CA ASP A 111 7.38 9.20 -20.23
C ASP A 111 6.61 10.38 -19.62
N GLY A 112 6.81 10.63 -18.32
CA GLY A 112 6.19 11.75 -17.60
C GLY A 112 4.79 11.49 -17.06
N LYS A 113 4.21 10.32 -17.28
CA LYS A 113 2.88 9.96 -16.77
C LYS A 113 2.88 9.91 -15.26
N LEU A 114 1.91 10.59 -14.65
CA LEU A 114 1.75 10.69 -13.21
C LEU A 114 1.03 9.46 -12.66
N ILE A 115 1.66 8.78 -11.71
CA ILE A 115 1.07 7.72 -10.90
C ILE A 115 0.81 8.28 -9.50
N VAL A 116 -0.33 7.94 -8.94
CA VAL A 116 -0.68 8.20 -7.55
C VAL A 116 -0.85 6.87 -6.83
N CYS A 117 -0.21 6.73 -5.68
CA CYS A 117 -0.36 5.59 -4.79
C CYS A 117 -1.11 6.05 -3.53
N THR A 118 -2.14 5.34 -3.13
CA THR A 118 -2.92 5.60 -1.92
C THR A 118 -3.36 4.28 -1.28
N HIS A 119 -3.62 4.26 0.03
CA HIS A 119 -4.29 3.11 0.61
C HIS A 119 -5.75 3.00 0.15
N GLY A 120 -6.47 4.12 0.07
CA GLY A 120 -7.82 4.16 -0.47
C GLY A 120 -8.94 4.13 0.57
N THR A 121 -8.66 4.42 1.85
CA THR A 121 -9.67 4.44 2.94
C THR A 121 -10.87 5.33 2.65
N ASN A 122 -10.62 6.47 1.99
CA ASN A 122 -11.63 7.48 1.69
C ASN A 122 -11.98 7.54 0.20
N ASP A 123 -11.46 6.61 -0.58
CA ASP A 123 -11.54 6.61 -2.03
C ASP A 123 -12.42 5.47 -2.55
N HIS A 124 -13.06 5.69 -3.68
CA HIS A 124 -13.78 4.65 -4.40
C HIS A 124 -13.09 4.41 -5.76
N PRO A 125 -12.81 3.16 -6.16
CA PRO A 125 -12.06 2.85 -7.38
C PRO A 125 -12.61 3.53 -8.65
N ASP A 126 -13.94 3.69 -8.75
CA ASP A 126 -14.57 4.28 -9.92
C ASP A 126 -14.42 5.80 -10.04
N THR A 127 -14.06 6.49 -8.96
CA THR A 127 -14.03 7.96 -8.92
C THR A 127 -12.69 8.53 -8.50
N VAL A 128 -11.82 7.71 -7.92
CA VAL A 128 -10.56 8.15 -7.31
C VAL A 128 -9.63 8.86 -8.30
N ASN A 129 -9.51 8.38 -9.54
CA ASN A 129 -8.66 9.01 -10.56
C ASN A 129 -9.12 10.44 -10.86
N LYS A 130 -10.43 10.64 -11.07
CA LYS A 130 -11.01 11.96 -11.28
C LYS A 130 -10.79 12.89 -10.09
N ASN A 131 -10.92 12.36 -8.86
CA ASN A 131 -10.75 13.13 -7.64
C ASN A 131 -9.30 13.60 -7.48
N PHE A 132 -8.32 12.71 -7.69
CA PHE A 132 -6.90 13.08 -7.62
C PHE A 132 -6.47 14.00 -8.77
N THR A 133 -6.97 13.80 -9.98
CA THR A 133 -6.75 14.74 -11.10
C THR A 133 -7.22 16.15 -10.72
N LYS A 134 -8.38 16.26 -10.09
CA LYS A 134 -8.90 17.56 -9.61
C LYS A 134 -8.07 18.13 -8.45
N LEU A 135 -7.70 17.28 -7.49
CA LEU A 135 -6.92 17.68 -6.31
C LEU A 135 -5.54 18.22 -6.69
N LEU A 136 -4.86 17.51 -7.60
CA LEU A 136 -3.48 17.83 -7.99
C LEU A 136 -3.41 18.89 -9.11
N GLY A 137 -4.51 19.15 -9.80
CA GLY A 137 -4.53 20.06 -10.96
C GLY A 137 -3.70 19.53 -12.15
N GLU A 138 -3.37 18.25 -12.17
CA GLU A 138 -2.57 17.56 -13.20
C GLU A 138 -3.29 16.25 -13.58
N ASN A 139 -3.21 15.86 -14.87
CA ASN A 139 -3.80 14.61 -15.31
C ASN A 139 -3.09 13.41 -14.66
N VAL A 140 -3.84 12.63 -13.91
CA VAL A 140 -3.35 11.40 -13.28
C VAL A 140 -3.55 10.26 -14.29
N TYR A 141 -2.44 9.63 -14.67
CA TYR A 141 -2.48 8.51 -15.61
C TYR A 141 -3.13 7.28 -14.98
N GLU A 142 -2.69 6.93 -13.78
CA GLU A 142 -3.23 5.80 -13.04
C GLU A 142 -3.12 5.98 -11.52
N ILE A 143 -4.08 5.40 -10.81
CA ILE A 143 -4.07 5.28 -9.35
C ILE A 143 -3.76 3.83 -8.98
N HIS A 144 -2.81 3.62 -8.08
CA HIS A 144 -2.57 2.34 -7.43
C HIS A 144 -3.09 2.41 -5.99
N MET A 145 -3.94 1.48 -5.60
CA MET A 145 -4.58 1.51 -4.28
C MET A 145 -4.76 0.12 -3.66
N GLY A 146 -4.87 0.09 -2.34
CA GLY A 146 -5.15 -1.10 -1.53
C GLY A 146 -6.59 -1.15 -1.04
N HIS A 147 -6.78 -1.37 0.26
CA HIS A 147 -8.01 -1.30 1.07
C HIS A 147 -9.12 -2.31 0.72
N TYR A 148 -9.34 -2.62 -0.52
CA TYR A 148 -10.48 -3.44 -0.99
C TYR A 148 -10.20 -4.94 -0.99
N HIS A 149 -9.00 -5.38 -0.62
CA HIS A 149 -8.54 -6.77 -0.46
C HIS A 149 -8.61 -7.63 -1.73
N SER A 150 -9.21 -7.17 -2.80
CA SER A 150 -9.38 -7.90 -4.07
C SER A 150 -8.77 -7.13 -5.23
N VAL A 151 -8.09 -7.84 -6.12
CA VAL A 151 -7.55 -7.23 -7.34
C VAL A 151 -8.69 -6.79 -8.26
N LYS A 152 -8.68 -5.51 -8.62
CA LYS A 152 -9.60 -4.89 -9.60
C LYS A 152 -8.85 -3.90 -10.48
N GLU A 153 -9.25 -3.77 -11.74
CA GLU A 153 -8.77 -2.75 -12.65
C GLU A 153 -9.94 -2.07 -13.35
N GLY A 154 -9.85 -0.79 -13.56
CA GLY A 154 -10.83 0.01 -14.29
C GLY A 154 -10.79 1.48 -13.91
N ASN A 155 -11.38 2.32 -14.75
CA ASN A 155 -11.54 3.76 -14.52
C ASN A 155 -10.26 4.51 -14.13
N GLY A 156 -9.09 4.06 -14.66
CA GLY A 156 -7.80 4.64 -14.34
C GLY A 156 -7.30 4.32 -12.92
N ALA A 157 -7.81 3.23 -12.33
CA ALA A 157 -7.34 2.73 -11.03
C ALA A 157 -7.04 1.23 -11.08
N THR A 158 -5.97 0.84 -10.40
CA THR A 158 -5.62 -0.55 -10.11
C THR A 158 -5.66 -0.75 -8.60
N VAL A 159 -6.54 -1.63 -8.16
CA VAL A 159 -6.65 -2.06 -6.75
C VAL A 159 -5.82 -3.32 -6.56
N ASN A 160 -4.90 -3.29 -5.60
CA ASN A 160 -4.12 -4.46 -5.21
C ASN A 160 -4.91 -5.36 -4.27
N GLY A 161 -4.62 -6.67 -4.29
CA GLY A 161 -5.22 -7.64 -3.40
C GLY A 161 -4.54 -7.73 -2.04
N SER A 162 -5.18 -8.42 -1.08
CA SER A 162 -4.55 -8.78 0.19
C SER A 162 -3.58 -9.94 0.00
N ILE A 163 -2.48 -9.96 0.77
CA ILE A 163 -1.58 -11.12 0.86
C ILE A 163 -2.15 -12.21 1.78
N MET A 164 -3.04 -11.87 2.68
CA MET A 164 -3.62 -12.80 3.67
C MET A 164 -4.78 -13.64 3.10
N GLY A 165 -5.41 -13.16 2.02
CA GLY A 165 -6.61 -13.82 1.51
C GLY A 165 -7.83 -13.62 2.41
N SER A 166 -8.63 -14.70 2.60
CA SER A 166 -9.82 -14.65 3.47
C SER A 166 -9.44 -14.87 4.93
N ASP A 167 -9.85 -13.95 5.77
CA ASP A 167 -9.76 -13.95 7.23
C ASP A 167 -11.14 -13.97 7.87
N ASP A 168 -11.21 -13.98 9.20
CA ASP A 168 -12.48 -13.98 9.95
C ASP A 168 -13.35 -12.76 9.64
N TYR A 169 -12.73 -11.60 9.36
CA TYR A 169 -13.44 -10.40 8.95
C TYR A 169 -14.12 -10.62 7.59
N SER A 170 -13.40 -11.11 6.59
CA SER A 170 -13.93 -11.36 5.25
C SER A 170 -15.04 -12.42 5.28
N ILE A 171 -14.89 -13.49 6.08
CA ILE A 171 -15.90 -14.51 6.31
C ILE A 171 -17.16 -13.89 6.92
N SER A 172 -17.02 -13.04 7.94
CA SER A 172 -18.14 -12.35 8.59
C SER A 172 -18.92 -11.46 7.62
N LYS A 173 -18.22 -10.86 6.65
CA LYS A 173 -18.79 -9.99 5.59
C LYS A 173 -19.21 -10.76 4.33
N ARG A 174 -19.09 -12.10 4.31
CA ARG A 174 -19.50 -12.96 3.21
C ARG A 174 -18.79 -12.70 1.89
N PHE A 175 -17.51 -12.32 1.93
CA PHE A 175 -16.68 -12.26 0.74
C PHE A 175 -15.46 -13.16 0.87
N HIS A 176 -15.03 -13.68 -0.28
CA HIS A 176 -13.85 -14.53 -0.40
C HIS A 176 -12.77 -13.80 -1.16
N ASN A 177 -11.60 -13.68 -0.55
CA ASN A 177 -10.43 -13.10 -1.17
C ASN A 177 -9.36 -14.17 -1.40
N GLN A 178 -8.91 -14.26 -2.64
CA GLN A 178 -7.72 -15.04 -2.96
C GLN A 178 -6.48 -14.20 -2.70
N PRO A 179 -5.50 -14.70 -1.93
CA PRO A 179 -4.24 -13.99 -1.74
C PRO A 179 -3.62 -13.64 -3.09
N ALA A 180 -3.45 -12.37 -3.37
CA ALA A 180 -2.92 -11.95 -4.66
C ALA A 180 -2.26 -10.57 -4.58
N GLN A 181 -1.27 -10.38 -5.45
CA GLN A 181 -0.58 -9.11 -5.67
C GLN A 181 -0.59 -8.75 -7.14
N VAL A 182 -0.39 -7.48 -7.45
CA VAL A 182 -0.31 -6.99 -8.82
C VAL A 182 1.12 -6.62 -9.17
N LEU A 183 1.59 -7.11 -10.30
CA LEU A 183 2.79 -6.63 -10.96
C LEU A 183 2.37 -5.90 -12.25
N LYS A 184 2.77 -4.63 -12.39
CA LYS A 184 2.57 -3.84 -13.62
C LYS A 184 3.90 -3.61 -14.32
N VAL A 185 3.89 -3.76 -15.61
CA VAL A 185 5.06 -3.50 -16.48
C VAL A 185 4.68 -2.44 -17.50
N TYR A 186 5.32 -1.29 -17.43
CA TYR A 186 5.13 -0.18 -18.35
C TYR A 186 6.21 -0.24 -19.43
N TYR A 187 5.83 -0.62 -20.62
CA TYR A 187 6.75 -0.78 -21.77
C TYR A 187 7.03 0.55 -22.49
N GLY A 188 6.25 1.60 -22.20
CA GLY A 188 6.19 2.86 -22.94
C GLY A 188 5.10 2.83 -24.03
N ASN A 189 4.84 3.97 -24.69
CA ASN A 189 3.83 4.12 -25.75
C ASN A 189 2.43 3.62 -25.34
N ASP A 190 2.04 3.83 -24.09
CA ASP A 190 0.77 3.37 -23.49
C ASP A 190 0.60 1.84 -23.35
N ASP A 191 1.62 1.07 -23.71
CA ASP A 191 1.60 -0.38 -23.49
C ASP A 191 1.87 -0.72 -22.03
N VAL A 192 0.92 -1.39 -21.39
CA VAL A 192 1.00 -1.83 -19.98
C VAL A 192 0.61 -3.29 -19.88
N GLY A 193 1.49 -4.09 -19.30
CA GLY A 193 1.18 -5.46 -18.88
C GLY A 193 0.78 -5.48 -17.43
N THR A 194 -0.36 -6.06 -17.10
CA THR A 194 -0.80 -6.30 -15.73
C THR A 194 -0.82 -7.79 -15.44
N PHE A 195 -0.15 -8.19 -14.37
CA PHE A 195 -0.04 -9.58 -13.94
C PHE A 195 -0.59 -9.73 -12.52
N LYS A 196 -1.64 -10.51 -12.37
CA LYS A 196 -2.13 -10.93 -11.05
C LYS A 196 -1.28 -12.10 -10.56
N LEU A 197 -0.50 -11.86 -9.54
CA LEU A 197 0.31 -12.88 -8.85
C LEU A 197 -0.54 -13.50 -7.74
N VAL A 198 -1.03 -14.71 -7.98
CA VAL A 198 -1.79 -15.46 -6.97
C VAL A 198 -0.79 -16.14 -6.05
N LEU A 199 -0.89 -15.81 -4.76
CA LEU A 199 -0.07 -16.44 -3.73
C LEU A 199 -0.71 -17.77 -3.33
N LYS A 200 0.10 -18.83 -3.28
CA LYS A 200 -0.35 -20.15 -2.79
C LYS A 200 0.13 -20.31 -1.35
N ASN A 201 -0.78 -20.67 -0.49
CA ASN A 201 -0.47 -21.11 0.87
C ASN A 201 0.23 -22.47 0.83
#